data_57aed754bec68e5efabc6a5257eeeb15
#
_entry.id   57aed754bec68e5efabc6a5257eeeb15
#
_cell.length_a   1.000
_cell.length_b   1.000
_cell.length_c   1.000
_cell.angle_alpha   90.00
_cell.angle_beta   90.00
_cell.angle_gamma   90.00
#
_symmetry.space_group_name_H-M   'P 1'
#
loop_
_entity.id
_entity.type
_entity.pdbx_description
1 polymer ?
#
loop_
_entity_poly.entity_id
_entity_poly.type
_entity_poly.pdbx_seq_one_letter_code
_entity_poly.pdbx_strand_id
1 'polypeptide(L)'
;MKRSVIAAMLAVLLVLCSCNADDEPPVFSLGKEAIMSESRGISMGAISETVSKNPKDTNPLISNIFCADPTSIEYDGRLYIYGTCDHQQYEAVGPDGSNTYEHIKSFVMLSTDDMVNYTYHGRIEVDKICPWIIASWAPSIVSRIEDDGLTHFYLYFSNSGWGTGVITATSPTGPWSDPLGHSLIDGNTPGLDGCQSPFDPGVCIDDDGIGWLSFGGGKDSARIVRLGDDMISLDSDIVKIPSLFHFEASELNYINGTYVYTYNNDWGDHFFGWDIEGVTPPPGCSMSYMTTTTPLDTDSWVYRDYYFKNPGEQGLEYSNNHTHLQKYQGKYYLFYHSLFPQKSLGTSGGFRSLCVNEAQVDENTITIEEVSATKTGVAQIKNLDPFNIVKAETLAACSNISYQQTDGDMTILSGCGDGNASWICVRGVDFGSSARYFAANVCGKGRIDVYIGSMEVKPSASLEFDCSEMSAIYSRFNSSVDGVNDIYIVLSDGVELDSWQVA
;
A
#
# COMPACT_ATOMS: atom_id res chain seq x y z
N MET A 1 23.10 -42.83 -22.19
CA MET A 1 23.44 -42.02 -21.02
C MET A 1 22.15 -41.69 -20.29
N LYS A 2 21.87 -42.38 -19.18
CA LYS A 2 20.66 -42.20 -18.36
C LYS A 2 20.95 -41.12 -17.33
N ARG A 3 20.17 -40.01 -17.34
CA ARG A 3 20.18 -39.04 -16.25
C ARG A 3 19.17 -39.51 -15.21
N SER A 4 19.67 -39.83 -14.03
CA SER A 4 18.89 -40.14 -12.84
C SER A 4 18.31 -38.85 -12.28
N VAL A 5 17.00 -38.77 -12.17
CA VAL A 5 16.31 -37.75 -11.41
C VAL A 5 16.32 -38.24 -9.95
N ILE A 6 16.99 -37.52 -9.09
CA ILE A 6 16.96 -37.74 -7.65
C ILE A 6 15.72 -36.99 -7.14
N ALA A 7 14.67 -37.73 -6.79
CA ALA A 7 13.54 -37.20 -6.04
C ALA A 7 13.97 -37.09 -4.57
N ALA A 8 14.09 -35.86 -4.08
CA ALA A 8 14.26 -35.62 -2.65
C ALA A 8 12.90 -35.90 -1.96
N MET A 9 12.84 -36.99 -1.22
CA MET A 9 11.76 -37.24 -0.27
C MET A 9 11.98 -36.36 0.94
N LEU A 10 11.11 -35.35 1.13
CA LEU A 10 11.02 -34.59 2.37
C LEU A 10 10.48 -35.51 3.46
N ALA A 11 11.30 -35.79 4.46
CA ALA A 11 10.88 -36.50 5.67
C ALA A 11 10.19 -35.48 6.58
N VAL A 12 8.87 -35.59 6.71
CA VAL A 12 8.10 -34.87 7.72
C VAL A 12 8.35 -35.57 9.07
N LEU A 13 9.13 -34.91 9.95
CA LEU A 13 9.29 -35.39 11.32
C LEU A 13 8.12 -34.85 12.15
N LEU A 14 7.13 -35.69 12.43
CA LEU A 14 6.03 -35.42 13.35
C LEU A 14 6.54 -35.54 14.79
N VAL A 15 6.69 -34.43 15.50
CA VAL A 15 6.88 -34.46 16.96
C VAL A 15 5.49 -34.50 17.59
N LEU A 16 5.10 -35.71 18.05
CA LEU A 16 3.84 -35.94 18.76
C LEU A 16 3.96 -35.50 20.22
N CYS A 17 3.36 -34.37 20.58
CA CYS A 17 2.95 -34.12 21.96
C CYS A 17 1.65 -34.87 22.24
N SER A 18 1.61 -35.59 23.35
CA SER A 18 0.59 -36.56 23.81
C SER A 18 -0.85 -36.07 23.62
N CYS A 19 -1.56 -36.61 22.61
CA CYS A 19 -2.99 -36.46 22.42
C CYS A 19 -3.73 -37.74 22.82
N ASN A 20 -4.92 -37.59 23.39
CA ASN A 20 -5.90 -38.68 23.61
C ASN A 20 -6.39 -39.24 22.27
N ALA A 21 -6.65 -40.52 22.24
CA ALA A 21 -6.72 -41.41 21.07
C ALA A 21 -7.93 -41.26 20.12
N ASP A 22 -8.65 -40.14 20.08
CA ASP A 22 -9.92 -40.08 19.32
C ASP A 22 -10.00 -38.97 18.22
N ASP A 23 -8.95 -38.15 17.97
CA ASP A 23 -8.95 -37.17 16.89
C ASP A 23 -7.68 -37.32 16.03
N GLU A 24 -7.80 -37.84 14.81
CA GLU A 24 -6.70 -37.70 13.83
C GLU A 24 -6.41 -36.20 13.59
N PRO A 25 -5.11 -35.80 13.59
CA PRO A 25 -4.78 -34.41 13.34
C PRO A 25 -5.23 -33.98 11.93
N PRO A 26 -5.72 -32.75 11.74
CA PRO A 26 -6.15 -32.27 10.46
C PRO A 26 -4.96 -32.18 9.48
N VAL A 27 -5.25 -32.28 8.19
CA VAL A 27 -4.26 -32.06 7.14
C VAL A 27 -4.15 -30.57 6.88
N PHE A 28 -3.00 -30.00 7.18
CA PHE A 28 -2.70 -28.60 6.86
C PHE A 28 -2.09 -28.46 5.46
N SER A 29 -2.32 -27.31 4.81
CA SER A 29 -1.74 -26.98 3.50
C SER A 29 -0.37 -26.35 3.59
N LEU A 30 0.07 -25.94 4.79
CA LEU A 30 1.34 -25.29 5.07
C LEU A 30 2.53 -26.09 4.55
N GLY A 31 3.56 -25.42 4.05
CA GLY A 31 4.81 -26.01 3.58
C GLY A 31 4.79 -26.58 2.15
N LYS A 32 3.74 -26.33 1.35
CA LYS A 32 3.63 -26.88 -0.03
C LYS A 32 4.08 -25.93 -1.14
N GLU A 33 4.34 -24.67 -0.87
CA GLU A 33 4.70 -23.69 -1.90
C GLU A 33 6.04 -22.99 -1.61
N ALA A 34 7.13 -23.61 -2.00
CA ALA A 34 8.33 -22.89 -2.36
C ALA A 34 8.34 -22.77 -3.90
N ILE A 35 7.68 -21.79 -4.45
CA ILE A 35 7.82 -21.44 -5.86
C ILE A 35 9.10 -20.60 -5.98
N MET A 36 10.12 -21.16 -6.62
CA MET A 36 11.31 -20.42 -7.05
C MET A 36 10.85 -19.36 -8.05
N SER A 37 10.77 -18.10 -7.65
CA SER A 37 10.51 -17.00 -8.55
C SER A 37 11.83 -16.41 -9.06
N GLU A 38 11.84 -15.98 -10.32
CA GLU A 38 12.92 -15.13 -10.83
C GLU A 38 12.87 -13.79 -10.09
N SER A 39 14.04 -13.15 -9.90
CA SER A 39 14.13 -11.83 -9.27
C SER A 39 13.14 -10.85 -9.91
N ARG A 40 12.16 -10.38 -9.14
CA ARG A 40 11.08 -9.49 -9.61
C ARG A 40 11.44 -8.01 -9.55
N GLY A 41 12.67 -7.66 -9.18
CA GLY A 41 13.05 -6.27 -8.89
C GLY A 41 12.40 -5.70 -7.63
N ILE A 42 11.93 -6.59 -6.74
CA ILE A 42 11.30 -6.28 -5.47
C ILE A 42 12.27 -6.63 -4.36
N SER A 43 12.38 -5.78 -3.34
CA SER A 43 13.12 -6.06 -2.11
C SER A 43 12.23 -5.81 -0.89
N MET A 44 12.46 -6.51 0.23
CA MET A 44 11.76 -6.20 1.48
C MET A 44 12.28 -4.93 2.15
N GLY A 45 13.50 -4.52 1.81
CA GLY A 45 14.26 -3.58 2.61
C GLY A 45 14.61 -4.18 3.98
N ALA A 46 15.62 -3.66 4.63
CA ALA A 46 15.99 -4.07 5.99
C ALA A 46 15.09 -3.34 7.00
N ILE A 47 13.91 -3.88 7.27
CA ILE A 47 13.01 -3.33 8.31
C ILE A 47 13.29 -4.08 9.60
N SER A 48 14.05 -3.45 10.48
CA SER A 48 14.44 -4.00 11.79
C SER A 48 13.59 -3.46 12.94
N GLU A 49 12.79 -2.44 12.70
CA GLU A 49 12.02 -1.78 13.74
C GLU A 49 10.56 -1.64 13.30
N THR A 50 9.67 -2.00 14.22
CA THR A 50 8.24 -1.75 14.04
C THR A 50 7.70 -1.06 15.28
N VAL A 51 6.82 -0.10 15.09
CA VAL A 51 6.16 0.57 16.22
C VAL A 51 4.77 0.00 16.43
N SER A 52 4.41 -0.15 17.69
CA SER A 52 3.07 -0.56 18.05
C SER A 52 2.08 0.56 17.73
N LYS A 53 1.02 0.23 17.02
CA LYS A 53 -0.19 1.06 16.94
C LYS A 53 -1.30 0.39 17.74
N ASN A 54 -2.34 1.14 18.11
CA ASN A 54 -3.53 0.54 18.69
C ASN A 54 -4.14 -0.45 17.68
N PRO A 55 -4.25 -1.75 17.99
CA PRO A 55 -4.80 -2.73 17.05
C PRO A 55 -6.21 -2.46 16.57
N LYS A 56 -6.97 -1.59 17.27
CA LYS A 56 -8.32 -1.16 16.85
C LYS A 56 -8.31 -0.04 15.82
N ASP A 57 -7.19 0.65 15.63
CA ASP A 57 -7.05 1.71 14.64
C ASP A 57 -6.56 1.10 13.32
N THR A 58 -7.10 1.57 12.19
CA THR A 58 -6.61 1.18 10.87
C THR A 58 -5.41 2.03 10.47
N ASN A 59 -5.41 3.30 10.83
CA ASN A 59 -4.32 4.23 10.49
C ASN A 59 -3.18 4.23 11.52
N PRO A 60 -1.91 4.30 11.09
CA PRO A 60 -1.48 4.15 9.70
C PRO A 60 -1.75 2.74 9.19
N LEU A 61 -1.83 2.52 7.86
CA LEU A 61 -2.10 1.19 7.28
C LEU A 61 -1.12 0.14 7.80
N ILE A 62 0.15 0.50 7.79
CA ILE A 62 1.27 -0.30 8.35
C ILE A 62 2.13 0.57 9.26
N SER A 63 2.84 -0.05 10.19
CA SER A 63 3.69 0.64 11.18
C SER A 63 5.17 0.20 11.13
N ASN A 64 5.57 -0.42 10.05
CA ASN A 64 6.91 -0.97 9.84
C ASN A 64 7.69 -0.24 8.75
N ILE A 65 7.07 0.67 8.00
CA ILE A 65 7.71 1.38 6.90
C ILE A 65 7.06 2.76 6.68
N PHE A 66 7.88 3.78 6.43
CA PHE A 66 7.39 5.08 5.99
C PHE A 66 7.01 5.05 4.52
N CYS A 67 5.80 5.50 4.20
CA CYS A 67 5.24 5.48 2.87
C CYS A 67 4.29 6.67 2.66
N ALA A 68 4.33 7.29 1.49
CA ALA A 68 3.55 8.48 1.17
C ALA A 68 2.93 8.43 -0.24
N ASP A 69 2.20 9.49 -0.60
CA ASP A 69 1.69 9.74 -1.96
C ASP A 69 0.99 8.49 -2.53
N PRO A 70 -0.16 8.08 -1.95
CA PRO A 70 -0.82 6.82 -2.27
C PRO A 70 -1.43 6.79 -3.66
N THR A 71 -1.39 5.62 -4.29
CA THR A 71 -2.27 5.22 -5.40
C THR A 71 -2.72 3.79 -5.18
N SER A 72 -3.83 3.37 -5.78
CA SER A 72 -4.31 2.00 -5.64
C SER A 72 -5.09 1.50 -6.85
N ILE A 73 -5.22 0.18 -6.94
CA ILE A 73 -6.00 -0.48 -7.98
C ILE A 73 -6.63 -1.76 -7.44
N GLU A 74 -7.89 -1.98 -7.79
CA GLU A 74 -8.56 -3.25 -7.56
C GLU A 74 -8.21 -4.24 -8.68
N TYR A 75 -7.77 -5.44 -8.29
CA TYR A 75 -7.54 -6.52 -9.21
C TYR A 75 -7.92 -7.87 -8.56
N ASP A 76 -8.75 -8.64 -9.25
CA ASP A 76 -9.26 -9.94 -8.79
C ASP A 76 -9.90 -9.88 -7.38
N GLY A 77 -10.64 -8.78 -7.12
CA GLY A 77 -11.34 -8.54 -5.86
C GLY A 77 -10.47 -8.12 -4.69
N ARG A 78 -9.17 -7.92 -4.89
CA ARG A 78 -8.20 -7.46 -3.91
C ARG A 78 -7.70 -6.05 -4.26
N LEU A 79 -7.55 -5.19 -3.27
CA LEU A 79 -7.02 -3.84 -3.46
C LEU A 79 -5.51 -3.84 -3.27
N TYR A 80 -4.78 -3.39 -4.28
CA TYR A 80 -3.32 -3.17 -4.25
C TYR A 80 -3.03 -1.69 -4.11
N ILE A 81 -2.12 -1.33 -3.21
CA ILE A 81 -1.81 0.05 -2.84
C ILE A 81 -0.31 0.26 -2.99
N TYR A 82 0.05 1.36 -3.62
CA TYR A 82 1.45 1.75 -3.84
C TYR A 82 1.68 3.15 -3.29
N GLY A 83 2.92 3.43 -2.89
CA GLY A 83 3.27 4.77 -2.45
C GLY A 83 4.77 5.02 -2.44
N THR A 84 5.15 6.27 -2.39
CA THR A 84 6.52 6.75 -2.29
C THR A 84 7.21 6.18 -1.04
N CYS A 85 8.38 5.57 -1.17
CA CYS A 85 9.08 4.95 -0.05
C CYS A 85 9.91 5.96 0.75
N ASP A 86 9.28 6.73 1.61
CA ASP A 86 9.96 7.66 2.52
C ASP A 86 10.97 6.94 3.44
N HIS A 87 10.74 5.64 3.68
CA HIS A 87 11.64 4.84 4.51
C HIS A 87 13.05 4.72 3.93
N GLN A 88 13.19 4.72 2.59
CA GLN A 88 14.50 4.70 1.93
C GLN A 88 15.30 5.97 2.23
N GLN A 89 14.64 7.13 2.32
CA GLN A 89 15.27 8.36 2.80
C GLN A 89 15.66 8.25 4.27
N TYR A 90 14.76 7.72 5.13
CA TYR A 90 15.04 7.50 6.54
C TYR A 90 16.26 6.59 6.77
N GLU A 91 16.36 5.49 6.02
CA GLU A 91 17.54 4.59 6.07
C GLU A 91 18.84 5.31 5.68
N ALA A 92 18.78 6.24 4.74
CA ALA A 92 19.95 6.96 4.26
C ALA A 92 20.44 8.05 5.23
N VAL A 93 19.52 8.75 5.92
CA VAL A 93 19.85 9.91 6.74
C VAL A 93 19.77 9.65 8.24
N GLY A 94 19.11 8.55 8.66
CA GLY A 94 18.91 8.18 10.06
C GLY A 94 17.82 8.98 10.78
N PRO A 95 17.58 8.68 12.09
CA PRO A 95 16.49 9.28 12.86
C PRO A 95 16.63 10.80 13.09
N ASP A 96 17.85 11.32 13.10
CA ASP A 96 18.15 12.75 13.28
C ASP A 96 18.09 13.53 11.94
N GLY A 97 17.94 12.83 10.81
CA GLY A 97 17.88 13.43 9.48
C GLY A 97 16.50 13.92 9.09
N SER A 98 16.42 14.61 7.96
CA SER A 98 15.18 15.14 7.41
C SER A 98 14.80 14.45 6.09
N ASN A 99 13.51 14.40 5.80
CA ASN A 99 13.00 13.89 4.54
C ASN A 99 13.18 14.96 3.44
N THR A 100 14.32 14.91 2.75
CA THR A 100 14.63 15.77 1.59
C THR A 100 14.26 15.10 0.27
N TYR A 101 13.73 13.88 0.31
CA TYR A 101 13.30 13.06 -0.84
C TYR A 101 14.42 12.61 -1.79
N GLU A 102 15.66 13.02 -1.58
CA GLU A 102 16.79 12.80 -2.52
C GLU A 102 17.18 11.34 -2.71
N HIS A 103 16.94 10.51 -1.67
CA HIS A 103 17.32 9.10 -1.68
C HIS A 103 16.16 8.16 -2.06
N ILE A 104 14.97 8.70 -2.34
CA ILE A 104 13.78 7.89 -2.64
C ILE A 104 13.80 7.45 -4.10
N LYS A 105 13.96 6.13 -4.31
CA LYS A 105 14.03 5.47 -5.62
C LYS A 105 13.22 4.18 -5.69
N SER A 106 12.31 3.99 -4.74
CA SER A 106 11.45 2.81 -4.66
C SER A 106 10.03 3.16 -4.24
N PHE A 107 9.10 2.25 -4.51
CA PHE A 107 7.72 2.31 -4.03
C PHE A 107 7.47 1.20 -3.03
N VAL A 108 6.71 1.50 -2.00
CA VAL A 108 6.13 0.50 -1.10
C VAL A 108 4.92 -0.11 -1.78
N MET A 109 4.73 -1.43 -1.62
CA MET A 109 3.60 -2.16 -2.17
C MET A 109 2.86 -2.91 -1.07
N LEU A 110 1.56 -2.65 -0.96
CA LEU A 110 0.64 -3.28 -0.01
C LEU A 110 -0.55 -3.89 -0.76
N SER A 111 -1.29 -4.78 -0.10
CA SER A 111 -2.62 -5.16 -0.55
C SER A 111 -3.53 -5.53 0.60
N THR A 112 -4.84 -5.49 0.37
CA THR A 112 -5.86 -5.86 1.36
C THR A 112 -7.12 -6.41 0.69
N ASP A 113 -7.80 -7.33 1.37
CA ASP A 113 -9.15 -7.78 1.02
C ASP A 113 -10.22 -7.17 1.91
N ASP A 114 -9.84 -6.58 3.03
CA ASP A 114 -10.76 -6.25 4.12
C ASP A 114 -10.60 -4.83 4.68
N MET A 115 -9.65 -4.06 4.17
CA MET A 115 -9.34 -2.66 4.52
C MET A 115 -8.74 -2.46 5.92
N VAL A 116 -8.42 -3.52 6.66
CA VAL A 116 -7.78 -3.41 7.99
C VAL A 116 -6.56 -4.32 8.17
N ASN A 117 -6.54 -5.50 7.52
CA ASN A 117 -5.37 -6.36 7.45
C ASN A 117 -4.66 -6.11 6.12
N TYR A 118 -3.42 -5.67 6.18
CA TYR A 118 -2.62 -5.34 4.99
C TYR A 118 -1.47 -6.33 4.85
N THR A 119 -1.31 -6.88 3.65
CA THR A 119 -0.13 -7.67 3.26
C THR A 119 0.94 -6.73 2.74
N TYR A 120 2.13 -6.76 3.31
CA TYR A 120 3.28 -6.03 2.81
C TYR A 120 4.04 -6.88 1.79
N HIS A 121 4.10 -6.43 0.53
CA HIS A 121 4.75 -7.14 -0.58
C HIS A 121 6.20 -6.71 -0.82
N GLY A 122 6.72 -5.77 -0.04
CA GLY A 122 8.05 -5.22 -0.24
C GLY A 122 8.08 -3.92 -1.02
N ARG A 123 9.24 -3.62 -1.59
CA ARG A 123 9.54 -2.40 -2.36
C ARG A 123 9.77 -2.73 -3.81
N ILE A 124 9.20 -1.94 -4.72
CA ILE A 124 9.56 -1.92 -6.13
C ILE A 124 10.81 -1.03 -6.26
N GLU A 125 11.95 -1.63 -6.54
CA GLU A 125 13.24 -0.93 -6.68
C GLU A 125 13.34 -0.29 -8.07
N VAL A 126 12.74 0.90 -8.22
CA VAL A 126 12.58 1.56 -9.53
C VAL A 126 13.92 1.90 -10.18
N ASP A 127 14.94 2.25 -9.41
CA ASP A 127 16.29 2.51 -9.93
C ASP A 127 17.00 1.29 -10.53
N LYS A 128 16.59 0.08 -10.12
CA LYS A 128 17.09 -1.17 -10.74
C LYS A 128 16.35 -1.48 -12.04
N ILE A 129 15.11 -1.04 -12.16
CA ILE A 129 14.29 -1.20 -13.36
C ILE A 129 14.58 -0.09 -14.36
N CYS A 130 14.68 1.14 -13.89
CA CYS A 130 14.89 2.37 -14.66
C CYS A 130 16.21 3.05 -14.23
N PRO A 131 17.39 2.60 -14.67
CA PRO A 131 18.67 3.14 -14.22
C PRO A 131 18.92 4.61 -14.59
N TRP A 132 18.07 5.21 -15.39
CA TRP A 132 18.11 6.61 -15.83
C TRP A 132 17.44 7.59 -14.84
N ILE A 133 16.70 7.12 -13.82
CA ILE A 133 15.96 8.00 -12.92
C ILE A 133 16.86 8.74 -11.92
N ILE A 134 16.40 9.90 -11.49
CA ILE A 134 16.97 10.66 -10.37
C ILE A 134 16.31 10.20 -9.07
N ALA A 135 14.98 10.12 -9.07
CA ALA A 135 14.16 9.67 -7.95
C ALA A 135 12.87 9.02 -8.48
N SER A 136 12.10 8.36 -7.60
CA SER A 136 10.75 7.88 -7.91
C SER A 136 9.80 8.30 -6.81
N TRP A 137 8.92 9.28 -7.13
CA TRP A 137 7.93 9.83 -6.21
C TRP A 137 6.52 9.71 -6.77
N ALA A 138 5.52 9.84 -5.91
CA ALA A 138 4.11 9.99 -6.25
C ALA A 138 3.66 9.09 -7.41
N PRO A 139 3.50 7.79 -7.17
CA PRO A 139 3.03 6.85 -8.20
C PRO A 139 1.54 7.07 -8.50
N SER A 140 1.12 6.76 -9.75
CA SER A 140 -0.28 6.67 -10.15
C SER A 140 -0.45 5.45 -11.05
N ILE A 141 -1.44 4.57 -10.76
CA ILE A 141 -1.58 3.27 -11.42
C ILE A 141 -2.93 3.12 -12.11
N VAL A 142 -2.90 2.50 -13.28
CA VAL A 142 -4.08 1.95 -13.97
C VAL A 142 -3.78 0.58 -14.53
N SER A 143 -4.83 -0.16 -14.90
CA SER A 143 -4.70 -1.41 -15.65
C SER A 143 -5.78 -1.52 -16.72
N ARG A 144 -5.50 -2.29 -17.75
CA ARG A 144 -6.48 -2.73 -18.73
C ARG A 144 -6.11 -4.07 -19.33
N ILE A 145 -7.06 -4.73 -19.95
CA ILE A 145 -6.81 -5.96 -20.72
C ILE A 145 -6.32 -5.55 -22.10
N GLU A 146 -5.15 -6.03 -22.50
CA GLU A 146 -4.55 -5.77 -23.80
C GLU A 146 -4.89 -6.85 -24.84
N ASP A 147 -4.45 -6.66 -26.09
CA ASP A 147 -4.72 -7.57 -27.22
C ASP A 147 -4.21 -9.00 -27.03
N ASP A 148 -3.22 -9.19 -26.15
CA ASP A 148 -2.71 -10.51 -25.77
C ASP A 148 -3.63 -11.26 -24.77
N GLY A 149 -4.71 -10.61 -24.33
CA GLY A 149 -5.69 -11.14 -23.39
C GLY A 149 -5.25 -11.11 -21.92
N LEU A 150 -4.09 -10.51 -21.62
CA LEU A 150 -3.60 -10.32 -20.27
C LEU A 150 -3.99 -8.93 -19.73
N THR A 151 -4.11 -8.83 -18.42
CA THR A 151 -4.19 -7.53 -17.75
C THR A 151 -2.80 -6.94 -17.66
N HIS A 152 -2.61 -5.76 -18.23
CA HIS A 152 -1.40 -4.98 -18.10
C HIS A 152 -1.60 -3.86 -17.09
N PHE A 153 -0.61 -3.64 -16.24
CA PHE A 153 -0.54 -2.59 -15.25
C PHE A 153 0.47 -1.54 -15.69
N TYR A 154 0.08 -0.27 -15.58
CA TYR A 154 0.90 0.89 -15.93
C TYR A 154 1.04 1.76 -14.68
N LEU A 155 2.24 1.84 -14.12
CA LEU A 155 2.56 2.64 -12.95
C LEU A 155 3.38 3.85 -13.38
N TYR A 156 2.73 5.00 -13.44
CA TYR A 156 3.40 6.28 -13.73
C TYR A 156 3.98 6.84 -12.45
N PHE A 157 5.05 7.62 -12.56
CA PHE A 157 5.72 8.18 -11.41
C PHE A 157 6.49 9.46 -11.73
N SER A 158 6.74 10.27 -10.73
CA SER A 158 7.59 11.46 -10.82
C SER A 158 9.07 11.07 -10.81
N ASN A 159 9.81 11.43 -11.87
CA ASN A 159 11.27 11.36 -11.85
C ASN A 159 11.82 12.64 -11.21
N SER A 160 11.70 12.76 -9.87
CA SER A 160 11.88 14.03 -9.16
C SER A 160 10.95 15.12 -9.73
N GLY A 161 11.32 16.39 -9.64
CA GLY A 161 10.60 17.49 -10.31
C GLY A 161 10.85 17.63 -11.82
N TRP A 162 11.57 16.68 -12.46
CA TRP A 162 12.11 16.84 -13.82
C TRP A 162 11.34 16.09 -14.90
N GLY A 163 10.41 15.24 -14.53
CA GLY A 163 9.67 14.47 -15.52
C GLY A 163 8.76 13.41 -14.90
N THR A 164 8.04 12.73 -15.79
CA THR A 164 7.18 11.60 -15.48
C THR A 164 7.67 10.37 -16.20
N GLY A 165 7.89 9.26 -15.48
CA GLY A 165 8.23 7.95 -16.00
C GLY A 165 7.04 6.99 -15.94
N VAL A 166 7.19 5.81 -16.55
CA VAL A 166 6.24 4.70 -16.47
C VAL A 166 6.96 3.38 -16.43
N ILE A 167 6.47 2.48 -15.58
CA ILE A 167 6.87 1.06 -15.56
C ILE A 167 5.63 0.19 -15.75
N THR A 168 5.82 -1.01 -16.30
CA THR A 168 4.72 -1.91 -16.68
C THR A 168 4.92 -3.31 -16.11
N ALA A 169 3.79 -4.02 -15.88
CA ALA A 169 3.77 -5.42 -15.45
C ALA A 169 2.50 -6.11 -15.94
N THR A 170 2.46 -7.45 -15.87
CA THR A 170 1.24 -8.25 -16.10
C THR A 170 0.66 -8.82 -14.81
N SER A 171 1.20 -8.41 -13.67
CA SER A 171 0.67 -8.72 -12.33
C SER A 171 0.82 -7.47 -11.45
N PRO A 172 -0.09 -7.21 -10.51
CA PRO A 172 0.00 -6.06 -9.62
C PRO A 172 1.23 -6.10 -8.71
N THR A 173 1.83 -7.28 -8.51
CA THR A 173 3.06 -7.46 -7.75
C THR A 173 4.32 -7.60 -8.61
N GLY A 174 4.22 -7.33 -9.91
CA GLY A 174 5.33 -7.45 -10.86
C GLY A 174 5.49 -8.88 -11.44
N PRO A 175 6.62 -9.21 -12.11
CA PRO A 175 7.79 -8.33 -12.27
C PRO A 175 7.51 -7.07 -13.08
N TRP A 176 8.11 -5.96 -12.66
CA TRP A 176 8.00 -4.68 -13.34
C TRP A 176 9.12 -4.49 -14.35
N SER A 177 8.84 -3.79 -15.45
CA SER A 177 9.78 -3.49 -16.53
C SER A 177 9.70 -2.04 -16.98
N ASP A 178 10.80 -1.52 -17.50
CA ASP A 178 10.90 -0.22 -18.14
C ASP A 178 10.61 -0.35 -19.64
N PRO A 179 9.47 0.13 -20.15
CA PRO A 179 9.14 -0.01 -21.57
C PRO A 179 9.84 1.01 -22.47
N LEU A 180 10.37 2.13 -21.91
CA LEU A 180 10.85 3.26 -22.67
C LEU A 180 12.37 3.47 -22.58
N GLY A 181 13.00 3.18 -21.44
CA GLY A 181 14.38 3.51 -21.17
C GLY A 181 14.64 5.02 -20.95
N HIS A 182 13.59 5.82 -20.80
CA HIS A 182 13.63 7.27 -20.54
C HIS A 182 12.30 7.76 -19.98
N SER A 183 12.21 9.01 -19.55
CA SER A 183 10.95 9.64 -19.12
C SER A 183 9.94 9.70 -20.27
N LEU A 184 8.67 9.43 -19.98
CA LEU A 184 7.55 9.66 -20.89
C LEU A 184 7.36 11.17 -21.15
N ILE A 185 7.50 11.97 -20.11
CA ILE A 185 7.45 13.43 -20.15
C ILE A 185 8.70 13.95 -19.45
N ASP A 186 9.38 14.91 -20.08
CA ASP A 186 10.51 15.64 -19.51
C ASP A 186 10.43 17.13 -19.88
N GLY A 187 11.38 17.94 -19.40
CA GLY A 187 11.42 19.37 -19.67
C GLY A 187 11.56 19.79 -21.14
N ASN A 188 11.82 18.85 -22.05
CA ASN A 188 11.90 19.09 -23.50
C ASN A 188 10.61 18.68 -24.24
N THR A 189 9.65 18.07 -23.55
CA THR A 189 8.38 17.65 -24.15
C THR A 189 7.59 18.89 -24.63
N PRO A 190 7.14 18.93 -25.88
CA PRO A 190 6.36 20.06 -26.40
C PRO A 190 5.06 20.29 -25.61
N GLY A 191 4.64 21.55 -25.46
CA GLY A 191 3.38 21.91 -24.76
C GLY A 191 3.54 22.17 -23.26
N LEU A 192 4.77 22.19 -22.72
CA LEU A 192 5.05 22.47 -21.32
C LEU A 192 5.27 23.97 -21.00
N ASP A 193 4.96 24.87 -21.92
CA ASP A 193 5.13 26.32 -21.69
C ASP A 193 4.41 26.74 -20.40
N GLY A 194 5.18 27.33 -19.46
CA GLY A 194 4.68 27.77 -18.15
C GLY A 194 4.46 26.65 -17.13
N CYS A 195 4.71 25.39 -17.45
CA CYS A 195 4.78 24.31 -16.47
C CYS A 195 6.15 24.36 -15.76
N GLN A 196 6.16 24.49 -14.43
CA GLN A 196 7.41 24.60 -13.67
C GLN A 196 8.07 23.24 -13.47
N SER A 197 7.25 22.22 -13.20
CA SER A 197 7.71 20.84 -12.95
C SER A 197 6.69 19.86 -13.48
N PRO A 198 7.02 19.02 -14.48
CA PRO A 198 6.09 18.01 -15.02
C PRO A 198 6.14 16.71 -14.20
N PHE A 199 5.68 16.75 -12.96
CA PHE A 199 5.71 15.66 -11.99
C PHE A 199 4.32 15.45 -11.34
N ASP A 200 4.19 14.55 -10.40
CA ASP A 200 2.96 14.13 -9.75
C ASP A 200 1.89 13.71 -10.78
N PRO A 201 2.11 12.57 -11.47
CA PRO A 201 1.15 12.07 -12.43
C PRO A 201 -0.14 11.60 -11.76
N GLY A 202 -1.28 11.92 -12.39
CA GLY A 202 -2.58 11.32 -12.10
C GLY A 202 -3.13 10.67 -13.36
N VAL A 203 -3.43 9.38 -13.35
CA VAL A 203 -3.86 8.65 -14.55
C VAL A 203 -5.25 8.04 -14.36
N CYS A 204 -6.08 8.09 -15.40
CA CYS A 204 -7.33 7.31 -15.47
C CYS A 204 -7.54 6.74 -16.88
N ILE A 205 -8.46 5.79 -16.98
CA ILE A 205 -8.98 5.25 -18.24
C ILE A 205 -10.49 5.54 -18.25
N ASP A 206 -10.99 6.10 -19.34
CA ASP A 206 -12.41 6.39 -19.51
C ASP A 206 -13.22 5.19 -20.05
N ASP A 207 -14.54 5.37 -20.21
CA ASP A 207 -15.44 4.33 -20.71
C ASP A 207 -15.16 3.89 -22.18
N ASP A 208 -14.46 4.72 -22.94
CA ASP A 208 -14.02 4.41 -24.32
C ASP A 208 -12.67 3.67 -24.33
N GLY A 209 -12.06 3.43 -23.14
CA GLY A 209 -10.77 2.78 -22.98
C GLY A 209 -9.58 3.71 -23.23
N ILE A 210 -9.81 5.02 -23.33
CA ILE A 210 -8.76 6.01 -23.57
C ILE A 210 -8.05 6.33 -22.25
N GLY A 211 -6.73 6.27 -22.28
CA GLY A 211 -5.87 6.68 -21.17
C GLY A 211 -5.67 8.20 -21.14
N TRP A 212 -5.78 8.78 -19.95
CA TRP A 212 -5.56 10.21 -19.70
C TRP A 212 -4.55 10.39 -18.59
N LEU A 213 -3.61 11.33 -18.77
CA LEU A 213 -2.56 11.62 -17.81
C LEU A 213 -2.58 13.10 -17.46
N SER A 214 -2.83 13.41 -16.19
CA SER A 214 -2.61 14.74 -15.61
C SER A 214 -1.27 14.78 -14.89
N PHE A 215 -0.67 15.95 -14.78
CA PHE A 215 0.59 16.17 -14.06
C PHE A 215 0.83 17.66 -13.83
N GLY A 216 1.79 17.99 -13.00
CA GLY A 216 2.31 19.33 -12.84
C GLY A 216 2.49 19.77 -11.39
N GLY A 217 3.57 20.50 -11.12
CA GLY A 217 3.84 21.12 -9.83
C GLY A 217 4.23 22.57 -9.96
N GLY A 218 3.77 23.39 -9.02
CA GLY A 218 3.89 24.83 -9.01
C GLY A 218 2.69 25.54 -9.60
N LYS A 219 2.63 26.82 -9.36
CA LYS A 219 1.53 27.67 -9.80
C LYS A 219 1.36 27.61 -11.32
N ASP A 220 0.12 27.46 -11.79
CA ASP A 220 -0.24 27.40 -13.22
C ASP A 220 0.35 26.20 -14.00
N SER A 221 0.86 25.18 -13.30
CA SER A 221 1.59 24.06 -13.89
C SER A 221 0.72 22.86 -14.25
N ALA A 222 -0.52 22.77 -13.77
CA ALA A 222 -1.40 21.64 -14.04
C ALA A 222 -1.63 21.44 -15.53
N ARG A 223 -1.41 20.21 -16.01
CA ARG A 223 -1.52 19.78 -17.40
C ARG A 223 -2.30 18.47 -17.50
N ILE A 224 -2.88 18.26 -18.68
CA ILE A 224 -3.51 17.01 -19.07
C ILE A 224 -3.17 16.67 -20.51
N VAL A 225 -3.06 15.38 -20.80
CA VAL A 225 -2.78 14.85 -22.14
C VAL A 225 -3.48 13.53 -22.33
N ARG A 226 -3.88 13.22 -23.54
CA ARG A 226 -4.34 11.88 -23.91
C ARG A 226 -3.13 10.99 -24.17
N LEU A 227 -3.16 9.80 -23.60
CA LEU A 227 -2.17 8.75 -23.87
C LEU A 227 -2.46 8.06 -25.21
N GLY A 228 -1.44 7.52 -25.83
CA GLY A 228 -1.57 6.63 -26.97
C GLY A 228 -2.22 5.28 -26.58
N ASP A 229 -2.63 4.53 -27.58
CA ASP A 229 -3.21 3.20 -27.39
C ASP A 229 -2.26 2.21 -26.69
N ASP A 230 -0.96 2.51 -26.69
CA ASP A 230 0.07 1.74 -25.97
C ASP A 230 0.22 2.12 -24.50
N MET A 231 -0.47 3.16 -24.04
CA MET A 231 -0.38 3.73 -22.68
C MET A 231 1.02 4.27 -22.29
N ILE A 232 1.98 4.29 -23.21
CA ILE A 232 3.38 4.70 -22.99
C ILE A 232 3.85 5.75 -24.00
N SER A 233 2.93 6.33 -24.75
CA SER A 233 3.14 7.45 -25.66
C SER A 233 2.05 8.51 -25.48
N LEU A 234 2.25 9.70 -26.07
CA LEU A 234 1.28 10.80 -26.04
C LEU A 234 0.56 10.88 -27.39
N ASP A 235 -0.77 11.05 -27.38
CA ASP A 235 -1.62 11.09 -28.59
C ASP A 235 -2.51 12.35 -28.65
N SER A 236 -2.13 13.41 -27.97
CA SER A 236 -2.71 14.75 -28.10
C SER A 236 -1.70 15.84 -27.77
N ASP A 237 -2.08 17.10 -28.04
CA ASP A 237 -1.39 18.23 -27.42
C ASP A 237 -1.58 18.19 -25.89
N ILE A 238 -0.56 18.67 -25.17
CA ILE A 238 -0.63 18.87 -23.71
C ILE A 238 -1.41 20.16 -23.47
N VAL A 239 -2.48 20.07 -22.68
CA VAL A 239 -3.41 21.17 -22.40
C VAL A 239 -3.31 21.60 -20.93
N LYS A 240 -3.42 22.90 -20.66
CA LYS A 240 -3.44 23.44 -19.31
C LYS A 240 -4.80 23.17 -18.64
N ILE A 241 -4.78 22.67 -17.40
CA ILE A 241 -5.93 22.67 -16.50
C ILE A 241 -5.89 24.01 -15.71
N PRO A 242 -6.95 24.83 -15.74
CA PRO A 242 -6.98 26.14 -15.10
C PRO A 242 -7.27 26.04 -13.59
N SER A 243 -6.48 25.22 -12.88
CA SER A 243 -6.65 24.93 -11.46
C SER A 243 -6.31 26.13 -10.60
N LEU A 244 -7.19 26.43 -9.63
CA LEU A 244 -7.03 27.54 -8.71
C LEU A 244 -6.04 27.18 -7.59
N PHE A 245 -5.10 28.09 -7.30
CA PHE A 245 -4.12 27.91 -6.20
C PHE A 245 -3.31 26.61 -6.27
N HIS A 246 -3.14 26.07 -7.47
CA HIS A 246 -2.46 24.81 -7.69
C HIS A 246 -1.03 24.83 -7.13
N PHE A 247 -0.67 23.76 -6.42
CA PHE A 247 0.67 23.54 -5.91
C PHE A 247 1.28 22.24 -6.45
N GLU A 248 0.67 21.08 -6.17
CA GLU A 248 1.19 19.76 -6.56
C GLU A 248 0.11 18.66 -6.43
N ALA A 249 0.51 17.39 -6.37
CA ALA A 249 -0.31 16.25 -6.02
C ALA A 249 -1.49 16.03 -6.98
N SER A 250 -1.20 16.01 -8.28
CA SER A 250 -2.19 15.74 -9.32
C SER A 250 -2.72 14.32 -9.21
N GLU A 251 -4.04 14.17 -9.28
CA GLU A 251 -4.73 12.89 -9.40
C GLU A 251 -5.87 13.03 -10.40
N LEU A 252 -6.19 11.96 -11.13
CA LEU A 252 -7.26 11.96 -12.12
C LEU A 252 -8.16 10.73 -11.94
N ASN A 253 -9.45 10.96 -11.79
CA ASN A 253 -10.49 9.93 -11.73
C ASN A 253 -11.47 10.12 -12.89
N TYR A 254 -12.11 9.04 -13.33
CA TYR A 254 -13.24 9.07 -14.25
C TYR A 254 -14.45 8.47 -13.55
N ILE A 255 -15.49 9.29 -13.32
CA ILE A 255 -16.66 8.92 -12.55
C ILE A 255 -17.92 9.29 -13.36
N ASN A 256 -18.70 8.29 -13.74
CA ASN A 256 -19.99 8.47 -14.42
C ASN A 256 -19.94 9.46 -15.59
N GLY A 257 -18.99 9.27 -16.51
CA GLY A 257 -18.83 10.11 -17.70
C GLY A 257 -18.13 11.45 -17.48
N THR A 258 -17.55 11.67 -16.29
CA THR A 258 -16.93 12.93 -15.90
C THR A 258 -15.49 12.70 -15.41
N TYR A 259 -14.57 13.49 -15.94
CA TYR A 259 -13.18 13.55 -15.42
C TYR A 259 -13.16 14.41 -14.17
N VAL A 260 -12.57 13.88 -13.12
CA VAL A 260 -12.43 14.51 -11.81
C VAL A 260 -10.94 14.68 -11.54
N TYR A 261 -10.45 15.89 -11.66
CA TYR A 261 -9.06 16.25 -11.38
C TYR A 261 -8.96 16.75 -9.95
N THR A 262 -8.17 16.09 -9.12
CA THR A 262 -7.88 16.51 -7.76
C THR A 262 -6.44 16.97 -7.62
N TYR A 263 -6.18 17.92 -6.73
CA TYR A 263 -4.86 18.53 -6.57
C TYR A 263 -4.72 19.21 -5.21
N ASN A 264 -3.48 19.42 -4.78
CA ASN A 264 -3.15 20.16 -3.57
C ASN A 264 -3.08 21.66 -3.86
N ASN A 265 -3.73 22.47 -3.02
CA ASN A 265 -3.63 23.92 -3.03
C ASN A 265 -2.32 24.38 -2.38
N ASP A 266 -1.84 25.57 -2.72
CA ASP A 266 -0.69 26.17 -2.06
C ASP A 266 -0.95 26.47 -0.57
N TRP A 267 0.09 26.87 0.15
CA TRP A 267 0.03 27.14 1.60
C TRP A 267 -0.55 28.52 1.93
N GLY A 268 -1.02 29.26 0.94
CA GLY A 268 -1.54 30.60 1.09
C GLY A 268 -2.88 30.67 1.80
N ASP A 269 -3.26 31.88 2.20
CA ASP A 269 -4.62 32.21 2.64
C ASP A 269 -5.43 32.66 1.41
N HIS A 270 -6.47 31.92 1.08
CA HIS A 270 -7.28 32.11 -0.13
C HIS A 270 -8.57 32.91 0.11
N PHE A 271 -8.80 33.41 1.29
CA PHE A 271 -10.01 34.20 1.60
C PHE A 271 -10.02 35.57 0.88
N PHE A 272 -8.85 36.15 0.67
CA PHE A 272 -8.77 37.48 0.07
C PHE A 272 -8.95 37.41 -1.45
N GLY A 273 -9.97 38.10 -1.96
CA GLY A 273 -10.27 38.13 -3.39
C GLY A 273 -11.04 36.93 -3.93
N TRP A 274 -11.55 36.05 -3.04
CA TRP A 274 -12.41 34.95 -3.44
C TRP A 274 -13.77 35.49 -3.92
N ASP A 275 -14.21 35.04 -5.09
CA ASP A 275 -15.44 35.52 -5.76
C ASP A 275 -16.32 34.40 -6.34
N ILE A 276 -16.02 33.14 -6.04
CA ILE A 276 -16.87 32.00 -6.48
C ILE A 276 -18.07 31.88 -5.54
N GLU A 277 -19.25 32.24 -6.07
CA GLU A 277 -20.50 32.20 -5.30
C GLU A 277 -20.87 30.78 -4.88
N GLY A 278 -21.23 30.62 -3.61
CA GLY A 278 -21.70 29.34 -3.06
C GLY A 278 -20.58 28.32 -2.73
N VAL A 279 -19.32 28.67 -2.95
CA VAL A 279 -18.16 27.82 -2.65
C VAL A 279 -17.26 28.49 -1.64
N THR A 280 -16.82 27.75 -0.62
CA THR A 280 -15.88 28.26 0.39
C THR A 280 -14.46 28.28 -0.17
N PRO A 281 -13.66 29.35 0.09
CA PRO A 281 -12.26 29.35 -0.31
C PRO A 281 -11.50 28.18 0.36
N PRO A 282 -10.64 27.47 -0.39
CA PRO A 282 -9.93 26.33 0.15
C PRO A 282 -8.91 26.76 1.23
N PRO A 283 -8.81 26.03 2.36
CA PRO A 283 -7.72 26.24 3.31
C PRO A 283 -6.35 26.00 2.66
N GLY A 284 -5.31 26.60 3.21
CA GLY A 284 -3.95 26.37 2.71
C GLY A 284 -3.55 24.90 2.78
N CYS A 285 -2.86 24.41 1.77
CA CYS A 285 -2.42 23.02 1.63
C CYS A 285 -3.55 21.99 1.78
N SER A 286 -4.77 22.34 1.34
CA SER A 286 -5.92 21.42 1.26
C SER A 286 -6.01 20.80 -0.13
N MET A 287 -6.78 19.73 -0.27
CA MET A 287 -7.06 19.10 -1.57
C MET A 287 -8.35 19.63 -2.15
N SER A 288 -8.28 20.14 -3.37
CA SER A 288 -9.41 20.64 -4.17
C SER A 288 -9.65 19.78 -5.40
N TYR A 289 -10.82 19.92 -6.04
CA TYR A 289 -11.11 19.24 -7.27
C TYR A 289 -11.83 20.09 -8.30
N MET A 290 -11.60 19.72 -9.54
CA MET A 290 -12.26 20.26 -10.73
C MET A 290 -12.86 19.13 -11.56
N THR A 291 -13.84 19.46 -12.37
CA THR A 291 -14.53 18.49 -13.22
C THR A 291 -14.70 19.00 -14.65
N THR A 292 -14.68 18.06 -15.61
CA THR A 292 -15.01 18.32 -17.01
C THR A 292 -15.54 17.04 -17.69
N THR A 293 -16.19 17.17 -18.82
CA THR A 293 -16.51 16.07 -19.75
C THR A 293 -15.70 16.16 -21.04
N THR A 294 -14.89 17.19 -21.21
CA THR A 294 -14.07 17.48 -22.40
C THR A 294 -12.66 17.91 -21.98
N PRO A 295 -11.79 16.98 -21.56
CA PRO A 295 -10.55 17.30 -20.81
C PRO A 295 -9.53 18.13 -21.58
N LEU A 296 -9.54 18.11 -22.93
CA LEU A 296 -8.66 18.95 -23.76
C LEU A 296 -9.21 20.37 -24.02
N ASP A 297 -10.40 20.69 -23.57
CA ASP A 297 -10.95 22.03 -23.61
C ASP A 297 -10.68 22.75 -22.27
N THR A 298 -9.69 23.65 -22.27
CA THR A 298 -9.29 24.41 -21.07
C THR A 298 -10.45 25.16 -20.43
N ASP A 299 -11.40 25.66 -21.21
CA ASP A 299 -12.52 26.46 -20.71
C ASP A 299 -13.67 25.60 -20.15
N SER A 300 -13.60 24.29 -20.32
CA SER A 300 -14.63 23.34 -19.84
C SER A 300 -14.46 22.92 -18.37
N TRP A 301 -13.31 23.18 -17.79
CA TRP A 301 -13.00 22.79 -16.42
C TRP A 301 -13.72 23.67 -15.40
N VAL A 302 -14.45 23.05 -14.48
CA VAL A 302 -15.22 23.73 -13.44
C VAL A 302 -14.63 23.41 -12.08
N TYR A 303 -14.20 24.42 -11.34
CA TYR A 303 -13.83 24.27 -9.93
C TYR A 303 -15.07 23.91 -9.12
N ARG A 304 -14.96 22.91 -8.24
CA ARG A 304 -16.10 22.39 -7.46
C ARG A 304 -16.03 22.79 -6.00
N ASP A 305 -14.99 22.35 -5.30
CA ASP A 305 -14.76 22.68 -3.88
C ASP A 305 -13.38 22.10 -3.46
N TYR A 306 -13.02 22.30 -2.17
CA TYR A 306 -12.05 21.47 -1.48
C TYR A 306 -12.80 20.31 -0.80
N TYR A 307 -12.14 19.17 -0.62
CA TYR A 307 -12.75 17.98 -0.03
C TYR A 307 -11.89 17.35 1.10
N PHE A 308 -10.66 17.83 1.28
CA PHE A 308 -9.78 17.31 2.34
C PHE A 308 -8.82 18.40 2.81
N LYS A 309 -8.93 18.77 4.10
CA LYS A 309 -8.00 19.69 4.74
C LYS A 309 -6.66 19.03 5.01
N ASN A 310 -5.63 19.84 5.22
CA ASN A 310 -4.37 19.31 5.70
C ASN A 310 -4.59 18.51 7.00
N PRO A 311 -4.02 17.29 7.14
CA PRO A 311 -4.14 16.51 8.37
C PRO A 311 -3.75 17.28 9.64
N GLY A 312 -2.82 18.24 9.55
CA GLY A 312 -2.44 19.12 10.65
C GLY A 312 -3.57 20.00 11.18
N GLU A 313 -4.52 20.42 10.34
CA GLU A 313 -5.71 21.14 10.78
C GLU A 313 -6.75 20.24 11.45
N GLN A 314 -6.60 18.93 11.33
CA GLN A 314 -7.50 17.92 11.85
C GLN A 314 -6.97 17.21 13.10
N GLY A 315 -5.96 17.80 13.77
CA GLY A 315 -5.38 17.30 15.01
C GLY A 315 -4.29 16.26 14.84
N LEU A 316 -3.80 16.06 13.61
CA LEU A 316 -2.61 15.31 13.29
C LEU A 316 -1.41 16.28 13.11
N GLU A 317 -0.37 15.90 12.40
CA GLU A 317 0.78 16.77 12.14
C GLU A 317 0.74 17.34 10.73
N TYR A 318 1.23 18.59 10.56
CA TYR A 318 1.35 19.23 9.26
C TYR A 318 2.46 18.60 8.42
N SER A 319 2.14 18.24 7.18
CA SER A 319 3.06 17.89 6.11
C SER A 319 2.50 18.41 4.78
N ASN A 320 3.18 18.20 3.65
CA ASN A 320 2.51 18.33 2.35
C ASN A 320 1.32 17.37 2.30
N ASN A 321 0.42 17.55 1.35
CA ASN A 321 -0.82 16.80 1.27
C ASN A 321 -0.94 16.15 -0.11
N HIS A 322 -1.24 14.86 -0.14
CA HIS A 322 -1.44 14.09 -1.36
C HIS A 322 -2.48 13.02 -1.07
N THR A 323 -3.49 12.91 -1.93
CA THR A 323 -4.59 11.97 -1.73
C THR A 323 -4.85 11.15 -2.99
N HIS A 324 -5.45 9.98 -2.79
CA HIS A 324 -5.95 9.10 -3.84
C HIS A 324 -7.38 8.67 -3.51
N LEU A 325 -8.32 8.91 -4.42
CA LEU A 325 -9.71 8.53 -4.27
C LEU A 325 -9.96 7.19 -4.99
N GLN A 326 -10.32 6.16 -4.25
CA GLN A 326 -10.55 4.81 -4.77
C GLN A 326 -11.96 4.30 -4.45
N LYS A 327 -12.66 3.80 -5.45
CA LYS A 327 -13.88 3.01 -5.24
C LYS A 327 -13.51 1.53 -5.07
N TYR A 328 -13.93 0.93 -3.95
CA TYR A 328 -13.68 -0.47 -3.64
C TYR A 328 -14.88 -1.08 -2.93
N GLN A 329 -15.34 -2.25 -3.38
CA GLN A 329 -16.52 -2.96 -2.84
C GLN A 329 -17.76 -2.05 -2.67
N GLY A 330 -17.97 -1.16 -3.65
CA GLY A 330 -19.16 -0.29 -3.70
C GLY A 330 -19.09 0.97 -2.83
N LYS A 331 -17.98 1.22 -2.16
CA LYS A 331 -17.72 2.43 -1.35
C LYS A 331 -16.52 3.20 -1.89
N TYR A 332 -16.47 4.49 -1.57
CA TYR A 332 -15.29 5.32 -1.83
C TYR A 332 -14.42 5.44 -0.60
N TYR A 333 -13.12 5.39 -0.82
CA TYR A 333 -12.07 5.54 0.19
C TYR A 333 -11.09 6.61 -0.27
N LEU A 334 -10.74 7.51 0.65
CA LEU A 334 -9.69 8.48 0.45
C LEU A 334 -8.43 7.98 1.15
N PHE A 335 -7.44 7.59 0.37
CA PHE A 335 -6.08 7.35 0.85
C PHE A 335 -5.33 8.67 0.91
N TYR A 336 -4.51 8.83 1.93
CA TYR A 336 -3.68 10.02 2.15
C TYR A 336 -2.46 9.65 2.98
N HIS A 337 -1.58 10.58 3.26
CA HIS A 337 -0.48 10.37 4.19
C HIS A 337 -0.53 11.32 5.39
N SER A 338 0.13 10.91 6.47
CA SER A 338 0.30 11.70 7.69
C SER A 338 1.66 11.35 8.32
N LEU A 339 2.09 12.10 9.35
CA LEU A 339 3.38 11.89 10.01
C LEU A 339 3.31 10.84 11.14
N PHE A 340 2.40 9.85 11.05
CA PHE A 340 2.52 8.65 11.85
C PHE A 340 3.64 7.77 11.26
N PRO A 341 4.26 6.94 11.99
CA PRO A 341 4.57 6.92 13.42
C PRO A 341 5.92 7.55 13.74
N GLN A 342 6.34 8.59 13.02
CA GLN A 342 7.71 9.15 13.11
C GLN A 342 8.17 9.39 14.56
N LYS A 343 7.30 9.95 15.43
CA LYS A 343 7.68 10.17 16.85
C LYS A 343 7.95 8.89 17.60
N SER A 344 7.24 7.81 17.30
CA SER A 344 7.42 6.50 17.93
C SER A 344 8.73 5.84 17.50
N LEU A 345 9.21 6.15 16.29
CA LEU A 345 10.53 5.76 15.78
C LEU A 345 11.65 6.75 16.15
N GLY A 346 11.37 7.71 17.05
CA GLY A 346 12.37 8.64 17.57
C GLY A 346 12.84 9.69 16.56
N THR A 347 12.06 9.98 15.52
CA THR A 347 12.38 10.98 14.51
C THR A 347 11.30 12.07 14.43
N SER A 348 11.67 13.23 13.90
CA SER A 348 10.80 14.35 13.55
C SER A 348 11.13 14.91 12.17
N GLY A 349 11.78 14.11 11.33
CA GLY A 349 12.31 14.52 10.03
C GLY A 349 11.26 14.70 8.92
N GLY A 350 9.96 14.51 9.17
CA GLY A 350 8.91 14.65 8.19
C GLY A 350 8.66 13.38 7.35
N PHE A 351 8.90 12.20 7.94
CA PHE A 351 8.66 10.91 7.29
C PHE A 351 7.19 10.52 7.39
N ARG A 352 6.57 10.29 6.25
CA ARG A 352 5.12 10.14 6.07
C ARG A 352 4.70 8.67 6.15
N SER A 353 3.44 8.42 6.52
CA SER A 353 2.86 7.08 6.58
C SER A 353 1.44 7.09 6.00
N LEU A 354 1.08 6.04 5.27
CA LEU A 354 -0.22 5.91 4.60
C LEU A 354 -1.36 5.78 5.59
N CYS A 355 -2.45 6.46 5.28
CA CYS A 355 -3.72 6.45 6.00
C CYS A 355 -4.89 6.30 5.03
N VAL A 356 -6.06 5.93 5.55
CA VAL A 356 -7.31 5.82 4.78
C VAL A 356 -8.52 6.21 5.62
N ASN A 357 -9.47 6.91 5.02
CA ASN A 357 -10.82 7.13 5.57
C ASN A 357 -11.88 6.90 4.49
N GLU A 358 -13.10 6.58 4.90
CA GLU A 358 -14.23 6.45 3.96
C GLU A 358 -14.60 7.85 3.44
N ALA A 359 -14.84 7.95 2.14
CA ALA A 359 -15.28 9.17 1.45
C ALA A 359 -16.73 9.01 0.97
N GLN A 360 -17.52 10.07 1.04
CA GLN A 360 -18.85 10.11 0.46
C GLN A 360 -18.78 10.83 -0.88
N VAL A 361 -19.17 10.13 -1.94
CA VAL A 361 -19.20 10.67 -3.30
C VAL A 361 -20.58 10.46 -3.91
N ASP A 362 -21.22 11.54 -4.34
CA ASP A 362 -22.43 11.47 -5.17
C ASP A 362 -22.00 11.40 -6.64
N GLU A 363 -22.11 10.22 -7.24
CA GLU A 363 -21.74 9.98 -8.64
C GLU A 363 -22.65 10.67 -9.66
N ASN A 364 -23.86 11.14 -9.27
CA ASN A 364 -24.76 11.83 -10.19
C ASN A 364 -24.42 13.32 -10.30
N THR A 365 -24.02 13.93 -9.19
CA THR A 365 -23.67 15.35 -9.15
C THR A 365 -22.16 15.59 -9.19
N ILE A 366 -21.38 14.50 -9.07
CA ILE A 366 -19.92 14.52 -8.91
C ILE A 366 -19.53 15.43 -7.72
N THR A 367 -20.14 15.15 -6.58
CA THR A 367 -19.85 15.86 -5.34
C THR A 367 -19.09 14.97 -4.40
N ILE A 368 -17.92 15.42 -3.95
CA ILE A 368 -17.11 14.78 -2.92
C ILE A 368 -17.31 15.57 -1.63
N GLU A 369 -17.88 14.93 -0.58
CA GLU A 369 -18.03 15.56 0.73
C GLU A 369 -16.65 15.72 1.42
N GLU A 370 -16.53 16.70 2.33
CA GLU A 370 -15.29 16.89 3.09
C GLU A 370 -14.99 15.65 3.94
N VAL A 371 -13.81 15.04 3.70
CA VAL A 371 -13.33 13.86 4.41
C VAL A 371 -12.51 14.28 5.63
N SER A 372 -12.73 13.62 6.76
CA SER A 372 -11.96 13.86 7.99
C SER A 372 -10.84 12.85 8.14
N ALA A 373 -9.61 13.33 8.38
CA ALA A 373 -8.47 12.50 8.74
C ALA A 373 -8.60 11.99 10.18
N THR A 374 -8.52 10.68 10.39
CA THR A 374 -8.65 10.07 11.72
C THR A 374 -7.63 8.97 11.97
N LYS A 375 -7.27 8.73 13.22
CA LYS A 375 -6.46 7.56 13.60
C LYS A 375 -7.24 6.25 13.47
N THR A 376 -8.53 6.27 13.78
CA THR A 376 -9.40 5.10 13.70
C THR A 376 -9.46 4.54 12.27
N GLY A 377 -9.44 5.42 11.25
CA GLY A 377 -9.50 5.03 9.85
C GLY A 377 -10.86 4.43 9.47
N VAL A 378 -10.85 3.24 8.86
CA VAL A 378 -12.03 2.58 8.31
C VAL A 378 -12.40 1.31 9.05
N ALA A 379 -13.65 0.89 8.92
CA ALA A 379 -14.13 -0.40 9.41
C ALA A 379 -13.70 -1.55 8.49
N GLN A 380 -13.53 -2.73 9.05
CA GLN A 380 -13.32 -3.95 8.28
C GLN A 380 -14.57 -4.29 7.45
N ILE A 381 -14.38 -4.61 6.19
CA ILE A 381 -15.49 -4.89 5.25
C ILE A 381 -15.71 -6.36 4.99
N LYS A 382 -14.76 -7.23 5.37
CA LYS A 382 -14.81 -8.68 5.18
C LYS A 382 -14.02 -9.36 6.29
N ASN A 383 -14.52 -10.47 6.82
CA ASN A 383 -13.78 -11.28 7.77
C ASN A 383 -12.67 -12.07 7.05
N LEU A 384 -11.52 -12.23 7.72
CA LEU A 384 -10.44 -13.06 7.23
C LEU A 384 -10.76 -14.55 7.48
N ASP A 385 -10.61 -15.37 6.45
CA ASP A 385 -10.76 -16.82 6.54
C ASP A 385 -9.44 -17.51 6.93
N PRO A 386 -9.27 -17.98 8.16
CA PRO A 386 -8.05 -18.60 8.63
C PRO A 386 -7.93 -20.09 8.28
N PHE A 387 -8.96 -20.69 7.65
CA PHE A 387 -8.92 -22.08 7.17
C PHE A 387 -8.12 -22.19 5.86
N ASN A 388 -7.84 -21.07 5.21
CA ASN A 388 -6.82 -20.94 4.18
C ASN A 388 -5.49 -20.50 4.79
N ILE A 389 -4.38 -20.66 4.04
CA ILE A 389 -3.06 -20.18 4.47
C ILE A 389 -3.08 -18.66 4.57
N VAL A 390 -2.73 -18.14 5.74
CA VAL A 390 -2.53 -16.71 5.98
C VAL A 390 -1.04 -16.43 6.05
N LYS A 391 -0.55 -15.55 5.21
CA LYS A 391 0.84 -15.10 5.24
C LYS A 391 1.12 -14.30 6.50
N ALA A 392 2.29 -14.47 7.10
CA ALA A 392 2.64 -13.79 8.35
C ALA A 392 2.65 -12.26 8.19
N GLU A 393 3.04 -11.75 7.03
CA GLU A 393 3.06 -10.32 6.70
C GLU A 393 1.67 -9.73 6.40
N THR A 394 0.59 -10.52 6.51
CA THR A 394 -0.81 -10.05 6.45
C THR A 394 -1.29 -9.74 7.85
N LEU A 395 -1.32 -8.46 8.22
CA LEU A 395 -1.60 -8.06 9.60
C LEU A 395 -2.22 -6.66 9.70
N ALA A 396 -2.92 -6.40 10.80
CA ALA A 396 -3.47 -5.10 11.13
C ALA A 396 -2.52 -4.26 12.00
N ALA A 397 -1.76 -4.93 12.88
CA ALA A 397 -0.81 -4.27 13.75
C ALA A 397 0.29 -5.24 14.17
N CYS A 398 1.45 -4.72 14.51
CA CYS A 398 2.55 -5.49 15.06
C CYS A 398 3.37 -4.65 16.05
N SER A 399 4.26 -5.28 16.77
CA SER A 399 5.26 -4.63 17.59
C SER A 399 6.51 -5.49 17.65
N ASN A 400 7.66 -4.84 17.53
CA ASN A 400 8.96 -5.48 17.69
C ASN A 400 9.21 -6.68 16.75
N ILE A 401 8.80 -6.52 15.49
CA ILE A 401 8.90 -7.53 14.42
C ILE A 401 9.88 -7.05 13.36
N SER A 402 10.78 -7.91 12.93
CA SER A 402 11.59 -7.69 11.74
C SER A 402 11.02 -8.44 10.53
N TYR A 403 11.19 -7.87 9.35
CA TYR A 403 10.79 -8.44 8.08
C TYR A 403 12.03 -8.80 7.28
N GLN A 404 12.08 -10.02 6.76
CA GLN A 404 13.17 -10.52 5.94
C GLN A 404 12.62 -11.19 4.70
N GLN A 405 13.35 -11.08 3.60
CA GLN A 405 13.08 -11.85 2.38
C GLN A 405 14.12 -12.95 2.25
N THR A 406 13.68 -14.15 1.96
CA THR A 406 14.56 -15.28 1.63
C THR A 406 14.88 -15.30 0.14
N ASP A 407 15.86 -16.13 -0.27
CA ASP A 407 16.23 -16.35 -1.67
C ASP A 407 15.08 -16.88 -2.57
N GLY A 408 13.93 -17.23 -1.99
CA GLY A 408 12.74 -17.75 -2.68
C GLY A 408 11.54 -16.80 -2.70
N ASP A 409 11.73 -15.49 -2.52
CA ASP A 409 10.66 -14.45 -2.41
C ASP A 409 9.66 -14.69 -1.25
N MET A 410 10.03 -15.50 -0.27
CA MET A 410 9.22 -15.73 0.91
C MET A 410 9.51 -14.66 1.95
N THR A 411 8.47 -13.99 2.43
CA THR A 411 8.59 -13.03 3.53
C THR A 411 8.55 -13.76 4.86
N ILE A 412 9.55 -13.53 5.69
CA ILE A 412 9.63 -14.09 7.02
C ILE A 412 9.56 -12.98 8.06
N LEU A 413 8.77 -13.18 9.08
CA LEU A 413 8.71 -12.33 10.26
C LEU A 413 9.49 -12.97 11.40
N SER A 414 10.25 -12.17 12.13
CA SER A 414 10.94 -12.63 13.33
C SER A 414 10.87 -11.59 14.46
N GLY A 415 10.99 -12.06 15.70
CA GLY A 415 11.08 -11.20 16.87
C GLY A 415 12.46 -10.52 16.94
N CYS A 416 12.51 -9.25 17.34
CA CYS A 416 13.74 -8.45 17.36
C CYS A 416 14.71 -8.77 18.52
N GLY A 417 14.33 -9.57 19.52
CA GLY A 417 15.24 -10.04 20.55
C GLY A 417 15.76 -8.99 21.54
N ASP A 418 15.10 -7.86 21.68
CA ASP A 418 15.50 -6.74 22.55
C ASP A 418 14.90 -6.80 23.97
N GLY A 419 14.19 -7.89 24.28
CA GLY A 419 13.50 -8.10 25.56
C GLY A 419 12.07 -7.53 25.61
N ASN A 420 11.61 -6.88 24.56
CA ASN A 420 10.22 -6.48 24.41
C ASN A 420 9.41 -7.60 23.74
N ALA A 421 8.10 -7.61 23.98
CA ALA A 421 7.23 -8.60 23.33
C ALA A 421 7.14 -8.37 21.82
N SER A 422 7.47 -9.40 21.04
CA SER A 422 7.35 -9.43 19.59
C SER A 422 6.03 -10.09 19.20
N TRP A 423 5.14 -9.35 18.55
CA TRP A 423 3.82 -9.87 18.22
C TRP A 423 3.24 -9.26 16.92
N ILE A 424 2.36 -10.03 16.30
CA ILE A 424 1.48 -9.56 15.23
C ILE A 424 0.01 -9.72 15.65
N CYS A 425 -0.85 -8.85 15.13
CA CYS A 425 -2.30 -8.90 15.30
C CYS A 425 -2.99 -8.96 13.94
N VAL A 426 -3.88 -9.93 13.77
CA VAL A 426 -4.78 -10.01 12.61
C VAL A 426 -6.21 -9.85 13.13
N ARG A 427 -6.93 -8.90 12.53
CA ARG A 427 -8.28 -8.52 12.98
C ARG A 427 -9.36 -9.30 12.26
N GLY A 428 -10.49 -9.47 12.95
CA GLY A 428 -11.73 -9.98 12.36
C GLY A 428 -11.58 -11.34 11.69
N VAL A 429 -10.87 -12.24 12.31
CA VAL A 429 -10.66 -13.62 11.85
C VAL A 429 -11.89 -14.46 12.17
N ASP A 430 -12.47 -15.10 11.16
CA ASP A 430 -13.67 -15.95 11.29
C ASP A 430 -13.27 -17.40 11.53
N PHE A 431 -13.34 -17.82 12.79
CA PHE A 431 -13.05 -19.21 13.22
C PHE A 431 -14.20 -20.18 12.96
N GLY A 432 -15.27 -19.75 12.29
CA GLY A 432 -16.45 -20.58 12.01
C GLY A 432 -17.14 -21.05 13.29
N SER A 433 -17.53 -22.31 13.32
CA SER A 433 -18.26 -22.89 14.46
C SER A 433 -17.38 -23.63 15.47
N SER A 434 -16.14 -23.97 15.14
CA SER A 434 -15.32 -24.83 15.99
C SER A 434 -13.90 -25.04 15.45
N ALA A 435 -13.05 -24.01 15.43
CA ALA A 435 -11.63 -24.21 15.18
C ALA A 435 -10.96 -24.89 16.38
N ARG A 436 -10.18 -25.93 16.15
CA ARG A 436 -9.57 -26.76 17.20
C ARG A 436 -8.06 -26.74 17.20
N TYR A 437 -7.44 -26.42 16.07
CA TYR A 437 -6.00 -26.44 15.89
C TYR A 437 -5.50 -25.17 15.27
N PHE A 438 -4.32 -24.74 15.72
CA PHE A 438 -3.51 -23.70 15.09
C PHE A 438 -2.24 -24.33 14.55
N ALA A 439 -1.90 -24.03 13.33
CA ALA A 439 -0.65 -24.45 12.70
C ALA A 439 0.12 -23.24 12.17
N ALA A 440 1.44 -23.31 12.18
CA ALA A 440 2.32 -22.30 11.67
C ALA A 440 3.51 -22.92 10.93
N ASN A 441 3.97 -22.28 9.87
CA ASN A 441 5.20 -22.62 9.17
C ASN A 441 6.32 -21.77 9.77
N VAL A 442 7.27 -22.43 10.44
CA VAL A 442 8.23 -21.79 11.34
C VAL A 442 9.64 -22.36 11.18
N CYS A 443 10.65 -21.56 11.56
CA CYS A 443 12.04 -21.97 11.71
C CYS A 443 12.61 -21.42 13.03
N GLY A 444 13.72 -21.99 13.46
CA GLY A 444 14.41 -21.58 14.69
C GLY A 444 14.08 -22.44 15.90
N LYS A 445 14.54 -21.99 17.06
CA LYS A 445 14.30 -22.64 18.33
C LYS A 445 13.59 -21.68 19.27
N GLY A 446 12.38 -22.07 19.70
CA GLY A 446 11.62 -21.20 20.59
C GLY A 446 10.17 -21.59 20.73
N ARG A 447 9.34 -20.56 20.91
CA ARG A 447 7.93 -20.71 21.20
C ARG A 447 7.12 -19.65 20.48
N ILE A 448 5.92 -20.05 20.03
CA ILE A 448 4.85 -19.16 19.60
C ILE A 448 3.69 -19.32 20.56
N ASP A 449 3.17 -18.19 21.08
CA ASP A 449 1.94 -18.15 21.86
C ASP A 449 0.83 -17.45 21.06
N VAL A 450 -0.33 -18.08 21.00
CA VAL A 450 -1.52 -17.62 20.25
C VAL A 450 -2.59 -17.17 21.24
N TYR A 451 -3.07 -15.94 21.07
CA TYR A 451 -4.11 -15.37 21.91
C TYR A 451 -5.31 -14.98 21.04
N ILE A 452 -6.51 -15.22 21.56
CA ILE A 452 -7.77 -14.88 20.89
C ILE A 452 -8.42 -13.72 21.64
N GLY A 453 -8.72 -12.65 20.92
CA GLY A 453 -9.37 -11.41 21.40
C GLY A 453 -8.45 -10.47 22.17
N SER A 454 -7.55 -10.95 23.03
CA SER A 454 -6.67 -10.12 23.85
C SER A 454 -5.45 -10.86 24.37
N MET A 455 -4.30 -10.20 24.45
CA MET A 455 -3.09 -10.72 25.09
C MET A 455 -3.10 -10.64 26.63
N GLU A 456 -4.12 -10.02 27.23
CA GLU A 456 -4.26 -9.94 28.71
C GLU A 456 -4.74 -11.26 29.35
N VAL A 457 -5.11 -12.24 28.52
CA VAL A 457 -5.56 -13.58 28.95
C VAL A 457 -4.43 -14.59 28.80
N LYS A 458 -4.68 -15.86 29.17
CA LYS A 458 -3.73 -16.94 28.89
C LYS A 458 -3.74 -17.28 27.39
N PRO A 459 -2.59 -17.73 26.84
CA PRO A 459 -2.56 -18.21 25.46
C PRO A 459 -3.63 -19.28 25.21
N SER A 460 -4.32 -19.18 24.08
CA SER A 460 -5.29 -20.17 23.62
C SER A 460 -4.61 -21.42 23.04
N ALA A 461 -3.41 -21.23 22.46
CA ALA A 461 -2.52 -22.30 22.04
C ALA A 461 -1.07 -21.88 22.22
N SER A 462 -0.16 -22.86 22.29
CA SER A 462 1.29 -22.63 22.35
C SER A 462 1.99 -23.69 21.53
N LEU A 463 3.00 -23.29 20.75
CA LEU A 463 3.85 -24.15 19.94
C LEU A 463 5.29 -24.00 20.44
N GLU A 464 5.92 -25.11 20.88
CA GLU A 464 7.35 -25.18 21.22
C GLU A 464 8.05 -26.02 20.18
N PHE A 465 9.16 -25.56 19.63
CA PHE A 465 9.88 -26.24 18.55
C PHE A 465 11.37 -25.94 18.53
N ASP A 466 12.10 -26.79 17.82
CA ASP A 466 13.53 -26.66 17.53
C ASP A 466 13.74 -27.18 16.10
N CYS A 467 13.59 -26.28 15.12
CA CYS A 467 13.62 -26.58 13.69
C CYS A 467 14.76 -25.82 13.02
N SER A 468 15.64 -26.52 12.33
CA SER A 468 16.75 -25.92 11.56
C SER A 468 16.33 -25.47 10.15
N GLU A 469 15.14 -25.87 9.69
CA GLU A 469 14.55 -25.53 8.40
C GLU A 469 13.09 -25.18 8.61
N MET A 470 12.50 -24.40 7.68
CA MET A 470 11.08 -24.03 7.71
C MET A 470 10.20 -25.27 7.77
N SER A 471 9.39 -25.39 8.79
CA SER A 471 8.60 -26.60 9.12
C SER A 471 7.20 -26.23 9.60
N ALA A 472 6.21 -27.01 9.17
CA ALA A 472 4.84 -26.88 9.63
C ALA A 472 4.70 -27.53 11.01
N ILE A 473 4.38 -26.73 12.01
CA ILE A 473 4.13 -27.17 13.40
C ILE A 473 2.69 -26.81 13.76
N TYR A 474 2.05 -27.65 14.56
CA TYR A 474 0.69 -27.38 15.02
C TYR A 474 0.51 -27.64 16.52
N SER A 475 -0.49 -26.99 17.11
CA SER A 475 -0.96 -27.23 18.47
C SER A 475 -2.47 -27.17 18.53
N ARG A 476 -3.06 -27.90 19.45
CA ARG A 476 -4.49 -27.83 19.73
C ARG A 476 -4.78 -26.59 20.58
N PHE A 477 -5.88 -25.89 20.28
CA PHE A 477 -6.41 -24.88 21.19
C PHE A 477 -6.85 -25.50 22.51
N ASN A 478 -6.63 -24.80 23.62
CA ASN A 478 -7.03 -25.22 24.97
C ASN A 478 -8.56 -25.44 25.09
N SER A 479 -9.32 -24.70 24.27
CA SER A 479 -10.75 -24.88 24.02
C SER A 479 -11.03 -24.57 22.56
N SER A 480 -12.11 -25.10 21.97
CA SER A 480 -12.50 -24.70 20.62
C SER A 480 -12.72 -23.20 20.55
N VAL A 481 -12.30 -22.61 19.44
CA VAL A 481 -12.50 -21.19 19.13
C VAL A 481 -13.62 -21.09 18.09
N ASP A 482 -14.56 -20.19 18.30
CA ASP A 482 -15.70 -19.96 17.41
C ASP A 482 -15.96 -18.49 17.16
N GLY A 483 -16.70 -18.19 16.08
CA GLY A 483 -17.08 -16.85 15.68
C GLY A 483 -15.93 -15.99 15.21
N VAL A 484 -16.18 -14.68 15.14
CA VAL A 484 -15.21 -13.69 14.65
C VAL A 484 -14.45 -13.07 15.82
N ASN A 485 -13.13 -13.20 15.80
CA ASN A 485 -12.24 -12.66 16.82
C ASN A 485 -10.96 -12.12 16.21
N ASP A 486 -10.28 -11.21 16.93
CA ASP A 486 -8.90 -10.84 16.62
C ASP A 486 -7.96 -11.94 17.13
N ILE A 487 -6.88 -12.21 16.40
CA ILE A 487 -5.83 -13.13 16.81
C ILE A 487 -4.52 -12.38 17.01
N TYR A 488 -3.81 -12.70 18.10
CA TYR A 488 -2.46 -12.22 18.36
C TYR A 488 -1.52 -13.42 18.37
N ILE A 489 -0.41 -13.29 17.64
CA ILE A 489 0.64 -14.30 17.54
C ILE A 489 1.91 -13.68 18.11
N VAL A 490 2.37 -14.20 19.24
CA VAL A 490 3.56 -13.71 19.97
C VAL A 490 4.72 -14.66 19.69
N LEU A 491 5.83 -14.08 19.20
CA LEU A 491 7.04 -14.81 18.83
C LEU A 491 8.10 -14.65 19.94
N SER A 492 8.73 -15.76 20.35
CA SER A 492 9.96 -15.66 21.13
C SER A 492 11.16 -15.29 20.23
N ASP A 493 12.23 -14.80 20.86
CA ASP A 493 13.46 -14.43 20.16
C ASP A 493 14.02 -15.58 19.32
N GLY A 494 14.48 -15.27 18.11
CA GLY A 494 15.08 -16.24 17.19
C GLY A 494 14.08 -17.18 16.51
N VAL A 495 12.79 -16.92 16.65
CA VAL A 495 11.72 -17.62 15.94
C VAL A 495 11.38 -16.87 14.66
N GLU A 496 11.30 -17.59 13.56
CA GLU A 496 10.87 -17.13 12.25
C GLU A 496 9.50 -17.70 11.93
N LEU A 497 8.61 -16.86 11.40
CA LEU A 497 7.24 -17.19 11.00
C LEU A 497 7.02 -16.77 9.54
N ASP A 498 6.62 -17.73 8.70
CA ASP A 498 6.25 -17.50 7.29
C ASP A 498 4.73 -17.37 7.10
N SER A 499 3.98 -18.32 7.66
CA SER A 499 2.54 -18.41 7.47
C SER A 499 1.86 -19.20 8.59
N TRP A 500 0.55 -19.05 8.68
CA TRP A 500 -0.26 -19.79 9.65
C TRP A 500 -1.63 -20.18 9.09
N GLN A 501 -2.30 -21.11 9.76
CA GLN A 501 -3.61 -21.64 9.38
C GLN A 501 -4.31 -22.22 10.63
N VAL A 502 -5.65 -22.31 10.59
CA VAL A 502 -6.43 -23.06 11.61
C VAL A 502 -7.19 -24.23 11.00
N ALA A 503 -7.64 -25.17 11.86
CA ALA A 503 -8.47 -26.28 11.46
C ALA A 503 -9.40 -26.74 12.61
#